data_7bd85b972d888a31e70dce8f79c09d7e
#
_entry.id   7bd85b972d888a31e70dce8f79c09d7e
#
_cell.length_a   1.000
_cell.length_b   1.000
_cell.length_c   1.000
_cell.angle_alpha   90.00
_cell.angle_beta   90.00
_cell.angle_gamma   90.00
#
_symmetry.space_group_name_H-M   'P 1'
#
loop_
_entity.id
_entity.type
_entity.pdbx_description
1 polymer ?
#
loop_
_entity_poly.entity_id
_entity_poly.type
_entity_poly.pdbx_seq_one_letter_code
_entity_poly.pdbx_strand_id
1 'polypeptide(L)'
;MGRFDVVVVCRSAMGVRILAALRDLDPPAGGAEMSLATLLKGVSIQGPYAEDAPEYIPLHPSEDVEREDGWSVKVFQSSDRGDVTSLTDDSELERDVCSFPVEDLWSGLAWRLRNKSSGRPNVGFQRRHLRGVNRKFSKWLEGYLESELEEAKKSGDLLLGVTQLHWSAGAARAFQKFGIPYIVFVRDELQFDHRDLYKSSLVNATAVCGAGQGLLDQIGAVFPLQRGAHVPLPVDYAERFGTVENVEGCREQGLASRTDSDVPRIAIIGVTPEKGYGFYQRLLPYVARVWPQAQFDVYGGGAYVEGLARFANTTCHGHTPVSEVFSSCDLHLLTVRSTGSWGRVINEAGLFGVPSVSVDIGAQPEAVGNGGIIVPAHADLQAWCEALKHCYTNRAELGHRAKEHAKVIDHRRSIAMFRSVIRDVLGL
;
A
#
# COMPACT_ATOMS: atom_id res chain seq x y z
N MET A 1 19.58 -24.28 -57.97
CA MET A 1 19.61 -23.16 -57.03
C MET A 1 18.24 -23.03 -56.42
N GLY A 2 18.01 -23.74 -55.30
CA GLY A 2 16.72 -23.70 -54.58
C GLY A 2 16.71 -22.52 -53.62
N ARG A 3 15.70 -21.69 -53.74
CA ARG A 3 15.37 -20.65 -52.72
C ARG A 3 14.86 -21.37 -51.49
N PHE A 4 15.56 -21.22 -50.36
CA PHE A 4 15.01 -21.52 -49.05
C PHE A 4 14.12 -20.34 -48.67
N ASP A 5 12.81 -20.53 -48.72
CA ASP A 5 11.84 -19.63 -48.12
C ASP A 5 11.99 -19.75 -46.58
N VAL A 6 12.58 -18.75 -45.97
CA VAL A 6 12.61 -18.63 -44.52
C VAL A 6 11.17 -18.25 -44.13
N VAL A 7 10.41 -19.23 -43.67
CA VAL A 7 9.14 -19.00 -42.99
C VAL A 7 9.49 -18.33 -41.65
N VAL A 8 9.39 -17.01 -41.60
CA VAL A 8 9.35 -16.26 -40.35
C VAL A 8 8.01 -16.62 -39.70
N VAL A 9 8.03 -17.61 -38.82
CA VAL A 9 6.91 -17.84 -37.92
C VAL A 9 6.93 -16.62 -36.96
N CYS A 10 6.04 -15.66 -37.23
CA CYS A 10 5.68 -14.68 -36.21
C CYS A 10 5.26 -15.49 -34.98
N ARG A 11 6.12 -15.54 -33.95
CA ARG A 11 5.67 -15.99 -32.63
C ARG A 11 4.53 -15.06 -32.24
N SER A 12 3.33 -15.60 -32.14
CA SER A 12 2.26 -14.95 -31.39
C SER A 12 2.86 -14.51 -30.05
N ALA A 13 2.60 -13.29 -29.62
CA ALA A 13 3.14 -12.77 -28.36
C ALA A 13 2.90 -13.80 -27.26
N MET A 14 3.96 -14.23 -26.57
CA MET A 14 3.83 -15.14 -25.44
C MET A 14 3.01 -14.44 -24.36
N GLY A 15 1.90 -15.05 -23.94
CA GLY A 15 1.08 -14.56 -22.86
C GLY A 15 1.81 -14.67 -21.52
N VAL A 16 1.42 -13.83 -20.56
CA VAL A 16 1.87 -13.88 -19.17
C VAL A 16 0.67 -14.11 -18.27
N ARG A 17 0.70 -15.20 -17.49
CA ARG A 17 -0.31 -15.49 -16.47
C ARG A 17 0.25 -15.16 -15.09
N ILE A 18 -0.31 -14.16 -14.44
CA ILE A 18 0.06 -13.74 -13.09
C ILE A 18 -0.87 -14.43 -12.10
N LEU A 19 -0.30 -15.23 -11.21
CA LEU A 19 -1.00 -15.97 -10.17
C LEU A 19 -0.82 -15.23 -8.83
N ALA A 20 -1.78 -14.38 -8.50
CA ALA A 20 -1.75 -13.56 -7.28
C ALA A 20 -2.29 -14.35 -6.08
N ALA A 21 -1.42 -14.73 -5.14
CA ALA A 21 -1.76 -15.54 -3.97
C ALA A 21 -1.60 -14.73 -2.67
N LEU A 22 -2.70 -14.25 -2.09
CA LEU A 22 -2.69 -13.33 -0.96
C LEU A 22 -3.97 -13.34 -0.13
N ARG A 23 -4.09 -12.41 0.82
CA ARG A 23 -5.25 -12.25 1.69
C ARG A 23 -6.15 -11.10 1.20
N ASP A 24 -7.48 -11.32 1.21
CA ASP A 24 -8.52 -10.30 1.06
C ASP A 24 -8.27 -9.26 -0.05
N LEU A 25 -7.90 -9.71 -1.26
CA LEU A 25 -7.68 -8.77 -2.38
C LEU A 25 -8.99 -8.26 -2.96
N ASP A 26 -10.03 -9.06 -2.96
CA ASP A 26 -11.31 -8.75 -3.58
C ASP A 26 -12.50 -9.16 -2.68
N PRO A 27 -13.23 -8.19 -2.10
CA PRO A 27 -12.88 -6.77 -2.05
C PRO A 27 -11.68 -6.52 -1.13
N PRO A 28 -10.86 -5.49 -1.43
CA PRO A 28 -9.68 -5.21 -0.63
C PRO A 28 -10.06 -4.79 0.80
N ALA A 29 -9.41 -5.41 1.80
CA ALA A 29 -9.72 -5.17 3.22
C ALA A 29 -9.16 -3.86 3.76
N GLY A 30 -8.14 -3.31 3.11
CA GLY A 30 -7.48 -2.09 3.56
C GLY A 30 -6.62 -1.43 2.48
N GLY A 31 -5.99 -0.33 2.85
CA GLY A 31 -5.17 0.47 1.94
C GLY A 31 -4.02 -0.27 1.28
N ALA A 32 -3.65 -1.34 1.87
CA ALA A 32 -2.58 -2.21 1.48
C ALA A 32 -2.98 -3.16 0.35
N GLU A 33 -4.10 -3.80 0.53
CA GLU A 33 -4.72 -4.69 -0.44
C GLU A 33 -5.17 -3.89 -1.66
N MET A 34 -5.73 -2.69 -1.45
CA MET A 34 -6.07 -1.74 -2.53
C MET A 34 -4.87 -1.41 -3.41
N SER A 35 -3.69 -1.18 -2.83
CA SER A 35 -2.49 -0.85 -3.62
C SER A 35 -2.05 -2.00 -4.52
N LEU A 36 -2.08 -3.24 -4.02
CA LEU A 36 -1.74 -4.38 -4.86
C LEU A 36 -2.84 -4.69 -5.89
N ALA A 37 -4.11 -4.51 -5.53
CA ALA A 37 -5.22 -4.62 -6.49
C ALA A 37 -5.05 -3.63 -7.65
N THR A 38 -4.72 -2.37 -7.36
CA THR A 38 -4.42 -1.35 -8.37
C THR A 38 -3.25 -1.76 -9.27
N LEU A 39 -2.15 -2.28 -8.71
CA LEU A 39 -1.01 -2.77 -9.51
C LEU A 39 -1.42 -3.95 -10.41
N LEU A 40 -2.09 -4.95 -9.86
CA LEU A 40 -2.50 -6.14 -10.60
C LEU A 40 -3.53 -5.83 -11.68
N LYS A 41 -4.48 -4.94 -11.41
CA LYS A 41 -5.43 -4.44 -12.39
C LYS A 41 -4.70 -3.72 -13.53
N GLY A 42 -3.75 -2.85 -13.19
CA GLY A 42 -3.02 -2.07 -14.18
C GLY A 42 -2.04 -2.87 -15.04
N VAL A 43 -1.50 -3.99 -14.56
CA VAL A 43 -0.55 -4.79 -15.36
C VAL A 43 -1.23 -5.54 -16.51
N SER A 44 -2.53 -5.79 -16.45
CA SER A 44 -3.31 -6.46 -17.51
C SER A 44 -3.86 -5.49 -18.56
N ILE A 45 -3.65 -4.18 -18.39
CA ILE A 45 -4.19 -3.13 -19.26
C ILE A 45 -3.04 -2.52 -20.07
N GLN A 46 -3.16 -2.46 -21.39
CA GLN A 46 -2.28 -1.65 -22.24
C GLN A 46 -2.65 -0.18 -22.07
N GLY A 47 -1.72 0.64 -21.65
CA GLY A 47 -1.95 2.06 -21.47
C GLY A 47 -0.67 2.85 -21.67
N PRO A 48 -0.70 4.18 -21.64
CA PRO A 48 0.47 5.03 -21.76
C PRO A 48 1.32 5.00 -20.47
N TYR A 49 1.56 3.79 -19.94
CA TYR A 49 2.45 3.56 -18.82
C TYR A 49 3.90 3.46 -19.30
N ALA A 50 4.33 4.42 -20.14
CA ALA A 50 5.71 4.46 -20.60
C ALA A 50 6.64 4.76 -19.41
N GLU A 51 7.75 4.04 -19.34
CA GLU A 51 8.81 4.26 -18.33
C GLU A 51 9.32 5.71 -18.35
N ASP A 52 9.23 6.35 -19.51
CA ASP A 52 9.61 7.73 -19.79
C ASP A 52 8.43 8.69 -19.82
N ALA A 53 7.29 8.37 -19.19
CA ALA A 53 6.16 9.30 -19.19
C ALA A 53 6.61 10.62 -18.54
N PRO A 54 6.86 11.67 -19.36
CA PRO A 54 7.24 12.95 -18.83
C PRO A 54 6.06 13.53 -18.08
N GLU A 55 6.38 14.39 -17.15
CA GLU A 55 5.55 15.42 -16.56
C GLU A 55 4.06 15.34 -16.90
N TYR A 56 3.27 14.97 -15.86
CA TYR A 56 1.85 15.25 -15.78
C TYR A 56 0.97 14.68 -16.92
N ILE A 57 0.55 13.45 -16.77
CA ILE A 57 -0.60 12.94 -17.52
C ILE A 57 -1.85 13.46 -16.80
N PRO A 58 -2.77 14.18 -17.50
CA PRO A 58 -4.02 14.65 -16.90
C PRO A 58 -4.78 13.51 -16.25
N LEU A 59 -5.46 13.79 -15.13
CA LEU A 59 -6.39 12.88 -14.48
C LEU A 59 -7.69 12.76 -15.32
N HIS A 60 -7.58 12.32 -16.56
CA HIS A 60 -8.75 11.97 -17.36
C HIS A 60 -8.91 10.45 -17.33
N PRO A 61 -10.15 9.95 -17.17
CA PRO A 61 -10.43 8.56 -17.48
C PRO A 61 -10.03 8.36 -18.93
N SER A 62 -9.08 7.45 -19.17
CA SER A 62 -8.63 7.15 -20.51
C SER A 62 -9.79 6.57 -21.31
N GLU A 63 -10.11 7.20 -22.42
CA GLU A 63 -10.87 6.58 -23.50
C GLU A 63 -10.12 5.30 -23.89
N ASP A 64 -10.85 4.20 -23.99
CA ASP A 64 -10.45 2.89 -24.51
C ASP A 64 -8.97 2.48 -24.32
N VAL A 65 -8.68 1.94 -23.15
CA VAL A 65 -7.37 1.31 -22.89
C VAL A 65 -7.40 -0.09 -23.51
N GLU A 66 -6.67 -0.28 -24.61
CA GLU A 66 -6.50 -1.60 -25.20
C GLU A 66 -5.79 -2.54 -24.22
N ARG A 67 -6.32 -3.76 -24.03
CA ARG A 67 -5.65 -4.80 -23.25
C ARG A 67 -4.37 -5.24 -23.96
N GLU A 68 -3.29 -5.42 -23.22
CA GLU A 68 -2.08 -6.02 -23.79
C GLU A 68 -2.39 -7.49 -24.08
N ASP A 69 -2.40 -7.87 -25.36
CA ASP A 69 -2.69 -9.24 -25.77
C ASP A 69 -1.77 -10.21 -25.03
N GLY A 70 -2.37 -11.06 -24.21
CA GLY A 70 -1.69 -12.16 -23.55
C GLY A 70 -1.32 -12.00 -22.09
N TRP A 71 -1.58 -10.86 -21.40
CA TRP A 71 -1.37 -10.77 -19.96
C TRP A 71 -2.67 -10.98 -19.20
N SER A 72 -2.69 -11.90 -18.25
CA SER A 72 -3.84 -12.20 -17.40
C SER A 72 -3.47 -12.30 -15.93
N VAL A 73 -4.43 -12.04 -15.05
CA VAL A 73 -4.25 -12.14 -13.60
C VAL A 73 -5.33 -13.06 -13.02
N LYS A 74 -4.90 -14.10 -12.30
CA LYS A 74 -5.77 -14.97 -11.52
C LYS A 74 -5.50 -14.79 -10.03
N VAL A 75 -6.54 -14.61 -9.23
CA VAL A 75 -6.43 -14.30 -7.83
C VAL A 75 -6.79 -15.52 -6.97
N PHE A 76 -5.86 -15.92 -6.09
CA PHE A 76 -6.04 -16.92 -5.06
C PHE A 76 -5.99 -16.22 -3.70
N GLN A 77 -7.14 -16.00 -3.09
CA GLN A 77 -7.18 -15.27 -1.83
C GLN A 77 -7.66 -16.14 -0.67
N SER A 78 -7.21 -15.80 0.53
CA SER A 78 -7.84 -16.26 1.75
C SER A 78 -8.73 -15.15 2.30
N SER A 79 -9.99 -15.42 2.50
CA SER A 79 -10.92 -14.44 3.07
C SER A 79 -11.50 -14.96 4.39
N ASP A 80 -11.49 -14.11 5.42
CA ASP A 80 -12.19 -14.36 6.69
C ASP A 80 -13.69 -14.05 6.57
N ARG A 81 -14.16 -13.58 5.41
CA ARG A 81 -15.52 -13.06 5.21
C ARG A 81 -16.53 -14.05 4.63
N GLY A 82 -16.12 -15.31 4.43
CA GLY A 82 -16.94 -16.31 3.76
C GLY A 82 -17.00 -16.12 2.24
N ASP A 83 -17.90 -16.84 1.54
CA ASP A 83 -18.11 -16.67 0.10
C ASP A 83 -18.58 -15.26 -0.21
N VAL A 84 -17.65 -14.41 -0.57
CA VAL A 84 -17.96 -13.06 -1.06
C VAL A 84 -18.29 -13.21 -2.54
N THR A 85 -19.57 -13.27 -2.85
CA THR A 85 -20.03 -12.99 -4.21
C THR A 85 -19.56 -11.60 -4.57
N SER A 86 -18.86 -11.47 -5.69
CA SER A 86 -18.41 -10.20 -6.26
C SER A 86 -19.52 -9.14 -6.15
N LEU A 87 -19.26 -8.08 -5.39
CA LEU A 87 -20.22 -6.99 -5.17
C LEU A 87 -20.14 -5.90 -6.24
N THR A 88 -19.32 -6.05 -7.26
CA THR A 88 -19.17 -5.05 -8.31
C THR A 88 -19.22 -5.71 -9.67
N ASP A 89 -20.31 -5.48 -10.40
CA ASP A 89 -20.52 -5.87 -11.81
C ASP A 89 -19.56 -5.18 -12.81
N ASP A 90 -18.75 -4.21 -12.33
CA ASP A 90 -17.86 -3.37 -13.15
C ASP A 90 -16.39 -3.80 -13.15
N SER A 91 -16.09 -5.05 -12.86
CA SER A 91 -14.69 -5.45 -12.82
C SER A 91 -14.21 -6.02 -14.16
N GLU A 92 -13.45 -5.23 -14.87
CA GLU A 92 -12.74 -5.57 -16.11
C GLU A 92 -11.60 -6.62 -15.95
N LEU A 93 -11.36 -7.11 -14.76
CA LEU A 93 -10.55 -8.31 -14.54
C LEU A 93 -11.45 -9.53 -14.80
N GLU A 94 -11.13 -10.36 -15.77
CA GLU A 94 -11.67 -11.74 -15.84
C GLU A 94 -11.24 -12.45 -14.56
N ARG A 95 -12.12 -12.46 -13.57
CA ARG A 95 -11.82 -12.88 -12.22
C ARG A 95 -12.14 -14.34 -12.02
N ASP A 96 -11.17 -15.15 -12.17
CA ASP A 96 -11.14 -16.43 -11.47
C ASP A 96 -10.66 -16.19 -10.03
N VAL A 97 -11.55 -15.74 -9.16
CA VAL A 97 -11.24 -15.58 -7.73
C VAL A 97 -11.51 -16.90 -7.03
N CYS A 98 -10.43 -17.61 -6.67
CA CYS A 98 -10.52 -18.79 -5.83
C CYS A 98 -10.34 -18.39 -4.37
N SER A 99 -11.37 -18.54 -3.56
CA SER A 99 -11.33 -18.22 -2.12
C SER A 99 -10.97 -19.44 -1.29
N PHE A 100 -9.93 -19.32 -0.48
CA PHE A 100 -9.59 -20.31 0.54
C PHE A 100 -10.42 -20.03 1.79
N PRO A 101 -11.28 -20.99 2.23
CA PRO A 101 -12.03 -20.81 3.45
C PRO A 101 -11.05 -20.83 4.64
N VAL A 102 -10.79 -19.68 5.20
CA VAL A 102 -10.19 -19.60 6.54
C VAL A 102 -11.34 -19.90 7.49
N GLU A 103 -11.60 -21.19 7.73
CA GLU A 103 -12.40 -21.56 8.89
C GLU A 103 -11.75 -20.88 10.09
N ASP A 104 -12.52 -20.03 10.72
CA ASP A 104 -12.12 -19.29 11.90
C ASP A 104 -11.89 -20.27 13.07
N LEU A 105 -10.81 -21.03 13.00
CA LEU A 105 -10.35 -21.88 14.08
C LEU A 105 -10.10 -21.11 15.38
N TRP A 106 -10.18 -19.76 15.33
CA TRP A 106 -9.72 -18.89 16.42
C TRP A 106 -10.64 -17.71 16.77
N SER A 107 -11.71 -17.45 16.03
CA SER A 107 -12.79 -16.52 16.44
C SER A 107 -13.54 -17.05 17.66
N GLY A 108 -13.37 -18.33 17.94
CA GLY A 108 -13.96 -19.00 19.07
C GLY A 108 -13.38 -18.61 20.44
N LEU A 109 -13.80 -19.34 21.44
CA LEU A 109 -13.53 -19.16 22.86
C LEU A 109 -12.03 -18.93 23.20
N ALA A 110 -11.10 -19.58 22.47
CA ALA A 110 -9.66 -19.48 22.70
C ALA A 110 -9.09 -18.09 22.39
N TRP A 111 -9.55 -17.41 21.35
CA TRP A 111 -9.17 -16.03 21.04
C TRP A 111 -9.70 -15.04 22.09
N ARG A 112 -10.97 -15.22 22.51
CA ARG A 112 -11.62 -14.40 23.53
C ARG A 112 -11.01 -14.58 24.92
N LEU A 113 -10.65 -15.81 25.31
CA LEU A 113 -10.02 -16.10 26.59
C LEU A 113 -8.60 -15.54 26.68
N ARG A 114 -7.91 -15.50 25.56
CA ARG A 114 -6.51 -15.05 25.48
C ARG A 114 -6.36 -13.54 25.51
N ASN A 115 -7.24 -12.79 24.84
CA ASN A 115 -7.21 -11.32 24.87
C ASN A 115 -7.69 -10.76 26.22
N LYS A 116 -8.39 -11.54 27.03
CA LYS A 116 -8.82 -11.11 28.38
C LYS A 116 -7.75 -11.24 29.45
N SER A 117 -6.72 -12.08 29.28
CA SER A 117 -5.85 -12.44 30.41
C SER A 117 -4.51 -11.75 30.48
N SER A 118 -4.00 -11.07 29.45
CA SER A 118 -2.63 -10.53 29.51
C SER A 118 -2.32 -9.26 28.71
N GLY A 119 -3.21 -8.72 27.91
CA GLY A 119 -2.97 -7.51 27.12
C GLY A 119 -1.79 -7.57 26.12
N ARG A 120 -1.00 -8.64 26.11
CA ARG A 120 0.10 -8.87 25.16
C ARG A 120 -0.07 -10.22 24.47
N PRO A 121 -0.10 -10.26 23.12
CA PRO A 121 -0.17 -11.51 22.40
C PRO A 121 1.09 -12.35 22.66
N ASN A 122 0.92 -13.64 22.90
CA ASN A 122 2.05 -14.58 23.02
C ASN A 122 2.63 -14.85 21.62
N VAL A 123 3.78 -14.25 21.32
CA VAL A 123 4.49 -14.32 20.03
C VAL A 123 4.70 -15.75 19.55
N GLY A 124 5.08 -16.67 20.45
CA GLY A 124 5.30 -18.07 20.08
C GLY A 124 4.05 -18.76 19.55
N PHE A 125 2.89 -18.44 20.13
CA PHE A 125 1.62 -18.98 19.69
C PHE A 125 1.18 -18.37 18.35
N GLN A 126 1.32 -17.04 18.17
CA GLN A 126 1.02 -16.38 16.89
C GLN A 126 1.88 -16.96 15.77
N ARG A 127 3.17 -17.15 16.01
CA ARG A 127 4.10 -17.79 15.05
C ARG A 127 3.66 -19.19 14.69
N ARG A 128 3.25 -20.02 15.68
CA ARG A 128 2.75 -21.39 15.44
C ARG A 128 1.46 -21.38 14.62
N HIS A 129 0.56 -20.46 14.95
CA HIS A 129 -0.69 -20.27 14.21
C HIS A 129 -0.43 -19.88 12.76
N LEU A 130 0.36 -18.83 12.51
CA LEU A 130 0.73 -18.37 11.17
C LEU A 130 1.41 -19.48 10.34
N ARG A 131 2.27 -20.30 10.95
CA ARG A 131 2.85 -21.48 10.28
C ARG A 131 1.79 -22.50 9.88
N GLY A 132 0.82 -22.74 10.74
CA GLY A 132 -0.29 -23.65 10.47
C GLY A 132 -1.17 -23.20 9.32
N VAL A 133 -1.56 -21.92 9.33
CA VAL A 133 -2.37 -21.31 8.27
C VAL A 133 -1.61 -21.30 6.95
N ASN A 134 -0.36 -20.83 6.92
CA ASN A 134 0.46 -20.83 5.71
C ASN A 134 0.66 -22.24 5.12
N ARG A 135 0.75 -23.30 5.97
CA ARG A 135 0.83 -24.69 5.50
C ARG A 135 -0.47 -25.13 4.82
N LYS A 136 -1.62 -24.80 5.42
CA LYS A 136 -2.94 -25.12 4.84
C LYS A 136 -3.15 -24.39 3.53
N PHE A 137 -2.85 -23.10 3.50
CA PHE A 137 -2.91 -22.26 2.30
C PHE A 137 -2.02 -22.80 1.17
N SER A 138 -0.77 -23.18 1.48
CA SER A 138 0.12 -23.80 0.49
C SER A 138 -0.49 -25.04 -0.14
N LYS A 139 -1.03 -25.97 0.68
CA LYS A 139 -1.64 -27.20 0.17
C LYS A 139 -2.88 -26.96 -0.69
N TRP A 140 -3.68 -26.00 -0.30
CA TRP A 140 -4.85 -25.60 -1.08
C TRP A 140 -4.43 -25.00 -2.42
N LEU A 141 -3.49 -24.06 -2.42
CA LEU A 141 -2.97 -23.43 -3.63
C LEU A 141 -2.30 -24.46 -4.57
N GLU A 142 -1.56 -25.44 -4.04
CA GLU A 142 -0.96 -26.52 -4.81
C GLU A 142 -1.99 -27.27 -5.67
N GLY A 143 -3.23 -27.43 -5.19
CA GLY A 143 -4.30 -28.08 -5.95
C GLY A 143 -4.72 -27.36 -7.21
N TYR A 144 -4.50 -26.05 -7.29
CA TYR A 144 -4.79 -25.25 -8.50
C TYR A 144 -3.58 -25.08 -9.40
N LEU A 145 -2.38 -24.97 -8.83
CA LEU A 145 -1.16 -24.68 -9.61
C LEU A 145 -0.83 -25.78 -10.62
N GLU A 146 -1.23 -27.03 -10.37
CA GLU A 146 -1.01 -28.12 -11.32
C GLU A 146 -1.79 -27.89 -12.63
N SER A 147 -3.07 -27.50 -12.52
CA SER A 147 -3.89 -27.19 -13.70
C SER A 147 -3.41 -25.93 -14.42
N GLU A 148 -3.03 -24.88 -13.68
CA GLU A 148 -2.47 -23.65 -14.27
C GLU A 148 -1.18 -23.92 -15.05
N LEU A 149 -0.31 -24.78 -14.51
CA LEU A 149 0.93 -25.17 -15.20
C LEU A 149 0.64 -25.95 -16.48
N GLU A 150 -0.34 -26.84 -16.48
CA GLU A 150 -0.74 -27.60 -17.66
C GLU A 150 -1.38 -26.71 -18.72
N GLU A 151 -2.21 -25.76 -18.31
CA GLU A 151 -2.79 -24.78 -19.24
C GLU A 151 -1.73 -23.86 -19.85
N ALA A 152 -0.82 -23.32 -19.04
CA ALA A 152 0.25 -22.48 -19.51
C ALA A 152 1.19 -23.22 -20.49
N LYS A 153 1.48 -24.50 -20.24
CA LYS A 153 2.23 -25.34 -21.21
C LYS A 153 1.51 -25.49 -22.55
N LYS A 154 0.17 -25.63 -22.52
CA LYS A 154 -0.63 -25.77 -23.74
C LYS A 154 -0.70 -24.48 -24.54
N SER A 155 -0.86 -23.33 -23.86
CA SER A 155 -0.93 -22.02 -24.51
C SER A 155 0.46 -21.45 -24.85
N GLY A 156 1.52 -21.95 -24.22
CA GLY A 156 2.87 -21.39 -24.35
C GLY A 156 3.08 -20.14 -23.49
N ASP A 157 2.19 -19.90 -22.51
CA ASP A 157 2.28 -18.75 -21.60
C ASP A 157 3.34 -18.92 -20.54
N LEU A 158 3.88 -17.80 -20.06
CA LEU A 158 4.76 -17.76 -18.91
C LEU A 158 3.94 -17.59 -17.63
N LEU A 159 4.33 -18.28 -16.57
CA LEU A 159 3.71 -18.18 -15.26
C LEU A 159 4.55 -17.33 -14.31
N LEU A 160 3.89 -16.46 -13.55
CA LEU A 160 4.51 -15.67 -12.49
C LEU A 160 3.64 -15.70 -11.23
N GLY A 161 4.19 -16.09 -10.10
CA GLY A 161 3.57 -15.95 -8.80
C GLY A 161 3.76 -14.54 -8.23
N VAL A 162 2.69 -13.95 -7.65
CA VAL A 162 2.79 -12.70 -6.88
C VAL A 162 2.15 -12.89 -5.52
N THR A 163 2.83 -12.48 -4.46
CA THR A 163 2.31 -12.58 -3.09
C THR A 163 2.72 -11.40 -2.23
N GLN A 164 2.04 -11.21 -1.11
CA GLN A 164 2.40 -10.25 -0.08
C GLN A 164 3.10 -10.93 1.09
N LEU A 165 3.86 -10.16 1.87
CA LEU A 165 4.69 -10.68 2.96
C LEU A 165 3.94 -11.62 3.92
N HIS A 166 2.74 -11.25 4.37
CA HIS A 166 2.02 -12.03 5.39
C HIS A 166 1.65 -13.45 4.97
N TRP A 167 1.39 -13.67 3.67
CA TRP A 167 1.04 -14.98 3.09
C TRP A 167 2.15 -15.58 2.25
N SER A 168 3.27 -14.87 2.14
CA SER A 168 4.39 -15.29 1.29
C SER A 168 4.95 -16.65 1.65
N ALA A 169 4.97 -17.02 2.92
CA ALA A 169 5.51 -18.31 3.35
C ALA A 169 4.71 -19.52 2.80
N GLY A 170 3.39 -19.37 2.69
CA GLY A 170 2.51 -20.40 2.11
C GLY A 170 2.55 -20.38 0.58
N ALA A 171 2.37 -19.21 -0.01
CA ALA A 171 2.38 -19.01 -1.46
C ALA A 171 3.73 -19.42 -2.07
N ALA A 172 4.85 -18.91 -1.53
CA ALA A 172 6.18 -19.23 -2.00
C ALA A 172 6.50 -20.72 -1.97
N ARG A 173 6.05 -21.44 -0.93
CA ARG A 173 6.21 -22.90 -0.86
C ARG A 173 5.52 -23.60 -2.01
N ALA A 174 4.30 -23.17 -2.34
CA ALA A 174 3.55 -23.75 -3.46
C ALA A 174 4.25 -23.41 -4.80
N PHE A 175 4.60 -22.13 -5.04
CA PHE A 175 5.29 -21.73 -6.25
C PHE A 175 6.64 -22.45 -6.44
N GLN A 176 7.45 -22.58 -5.40
CA GLN A 176 8.72 -23.30 -5.44
C GLN A 176 8.54 -24.78 -5.80
N LYS A 177 7.50 -25.43 -5.27
CA LYS A 177 7.21 -26.84 -5.57
C LYS A 177 6.95 -27.07 -7.06
N PHE A 178 6.32 -26.11 -7.74
CA PHE A 178 6.00 -26.20 -9.17
C PHE A 178 7.01 -25.47 -10.07
N GLY A 179 8.12 -24.95 -9.52
CA GLY A 179 9.14 -24.24 -10.26
C GLY A 179 8.67 -22.91 -10.88
N ILE A 180 7.63 -22.30 -10.33
CA ILE A 180 7.06 -21.03 -10.78
C ILE A 180 7.89 -19.90 -10.17
N PRO A 181 8.50 -18.98 -10.98
CA PRO A 181 9.14 -17.78 -10.46
C PRO A 181 8.12 -16.90 -9.74
N TYR A 182 8.53 -16.20 -8.68
CA TYR A 182 7.58 -15.40 -7.92
C TYR A 182 8.18 -14.13 -7.35
N ILE A 183 7.31 -13.13 -7.18
CA ILE A 183 7.57 -11.83 -6.57
C ILE A 183 6.89 -11.78 -5.20
N VAL A 184 7.62 -11.28 -4.19
CA VAL A 184 7.05 -10.92 -2.88
C VAL A 184 6.95 -9.41 -2.79
N PHE A 185 5.73 -8.89 -2.58
CA PHE A 185 5.50 -7.47 -2.37
C PHE A 185 5.53 -7.14 -0.87
N VAL A 186 6.44 -6.23 -0.48
CA VAL A 186 6.64 -5.82 0.91
C VAL A 186 6.30 -4.35 1.06
N ARG A 187 5.38 -4.05 2.00
CA ARG A 187 4.85 -2.70 2.23
C ARG A 187 5.16 -2.15 3.60
N ASP A 188 5.33 -3.05 4.56
CA ASP A 188 5.53 -2.74 5.96
C ASP A 188 6.84 -3.37 6.42
N GLU A 189 7.41 -2.81 7.49
CA GLU A 189 8.61 -3.37 8.11
C GLU A 189 8.40 -4.84 8.51
N LEU A 190 9.45 -5.61 8.33
CA LEU A 190 9.47 -7.00 8.75
C LEU A 190 9.44 -7.09 10.28
N GLN A 191 8.31 -7.51 10.84
CA GLN A 191 8.18 -7.68 12.28
C GLN A 191 9.26 -8.65 12.79
N PHE A 192 10.07 -8.17 13.70
CA PHE A 192 11.22 -8.88 14.26
C PHE A 192 10.88 -10.30 14.70
N ASP A 193 9.74 -10.45 15.36
CA ASP A 193 9.28 -11.72 15.95
C ASP A 193 8.86 -12.77 14.91
N HIS A 194 8.65 -12.38 13.65
CA HIS A 194 8.20 -13.25 12.56
C HIS A 194 9.24 -13.47 11.45
N ARG A 195 10.47 -12.97 11.61
CA ARG A 195 11.53 -13.08 10.59
C ARG A 195 11.73 -14.48 10.04
N ASP A 196 11.83 -15.48 10.93
CA ASP A 196 12.08 -16.87 10.50
C ASP A 196 10.94 -17.45 9.66
N LEU A 197 9.72 -16.94 9.83
CA LEU A 197 8.57 -17.39 9.03
C LEU A 197 8.72 -16.99 7.56
N TYR A 198 9.23 -15.78 7.32
CA TYR A 198 9.31 -15.19 5.99
C TYR A 198 10.67 -15.36 5.31
N LYS A 199 11.70 -15.81 6.04
CA LYS A 199 13.05 -15.96 5.51
C LYS A 199 13.06 -16.74 4.17
N SER A 200 12.46 -17.92 4.14
CA SER A 200 12.48 -18.76 2.94
C SER A 200 11.78 -18.11 1.75
N SER A 201 10.66 -17.43 1.99
CA SER A 201 9.91 -16.77 0.91
C SER A 201 10.65 -15.56 0.34
N LEU A 202 11.38 -14.80 1.16
CA LEU A 202 12.13 -13.63 0.72
C LEU A 202 13.44 -14.02 0.02
N VAL A 203 14.20 -14.94 0.61
CA VAL A 203 15.51 -15.36 0.05
C VAL A 203 15.38 -16.09 -1.28
N ASN A 204 14.30 -16.86 -1.47
CA ASN A 204 14.08 -17.63 -2.69
C ASN A 204 13.14 -16.91 -3.69
N ALA A 205 12.66 -15.72 -3.38
CA ALA A 205 11.90 -14.92 -4.33
C ALA A 205 12.78 -14.53 -5.52
N THR A 206 12.26 -14.62 -6.74
CA THR A 206 12.96 -14.14 -7.94
C THR A 206 13.14 -12.62 -7.85
N ALA A 207 12.16 -11.91 -7.27
CA ALA A 207 12.29 -10.52 -6.87
C ALA A 207 11.49 -10.22 -5.61
N VAL A 208 11.93 -9.22 -4.85
CA VAL A 208 11.20 -8.62 -3.74
C VAL A 208 10.91 -7.17 -4.10
N CYS A 209 9.63 -6.82 -4.25
CA CYS A 209 9.21 -5.45 -4.48
C CYS A 209 8.95 -4.77 -3.14
N GLY A 210 9.60 -3.64 -2.90
CA GLY A 210 9.40 -2.82 -1.70
C GLY A 210 8.69 -1.52 -2.02
N ALA A 211 7.79 -1.11 -1.14
CA ALA A 211 7.08 0.17 -1.26
C ALA A 211 8.01 1.39 -1.15
N GLY A 212 9.19 1.23 -0.54
CA GLY A 212 10.25 2.23 -0.45
C GLY A 212 11.62 1.56 -0.47
N GLN A 213 12.64 2.30 -0.90
CA GLN A 213 14.03 1.80 -0.95
C GLN A 213 14.55 1.52 0.47
N GLY A 214 14.27 2.41 1.44
CA GLY A 214 14.67 2.21 2.82
C GLY A 214 14.13 0.91 3.44
N LEU A 215 12.92 0.50 3.04
CA LEU A 215 12.35 -0.78 3.44
C LEU A 215 13.09 -1.97 2.81
N LEU A 216 13.44 -1.87 1.54
CA LEU A 216 14.25 -2.91 0.85
C LEU A 216 15.63 -3.03 1.49
N ASP A 217 16.28 -1.92 1.83
CA ASP A 217 17.59 -1.91 2.48
C ASP A 217 17.55 -2.57 3.86
N GLN A 218 16.51 -2.30 4.65
CA GLN A 218 16.28 -2.96 5.95
C GLN A 218 16.12 -4.48 5.79
N ILE A 219 15.37 -4.93 4.79
CA ILE A 219 15.18 -6.36 4.53
C ILE A 219 16.48 -6.98 4.02
N GLY A 220 17.15 -6.32 3.07
CA GLY A 220 18.41 -6.76 2.48
C GLY A 220 19.55 -6.88 3.51
N ALA A 221 19.54 -6.02 4.54
CA ALA A 221 20.49 -6.12 5.66
C ALA A 221 20.30 -7.38 6.51
N VAL A 222 19.11 -8.00 6.48
CA VAL A 222 18.78 -9.20 7.26
C VAL A 222 18.79 -10.46 6.42
N PHE A 223 18.34 -10.37 5.17
CA PHE A 223 18.20 -11.50 4.26
C PHE A 223 18.86 -11.19 2.90
N PRO A 224 19.70 -12.11 2.37
CA PRO A 224 20.24 -11.94 1.02
C PRO A 224 19.11 -12.09 -0.01
N LEU A 225 18.67 -10.97 -0.57
CA LEU A 225 17.66 -10.95 -1.62
C LEU A 225 18.34 -11.27 -2.98
N GLN A 226 17.70 -12.07 -3.83
CA GLN A 226 18.17 -12.29 -5.20
C GLN A 226 18.08 -10.99 -5.99
N ARG A 227 16.96 -10.27 -5.86
CA ARG A 227 16.70 -8.96 -6.46
C ARG A 227 15.76 -8.16 -5.58
N GLY A 228 16.12 -6.92 -5.29
CA GLY A 228 15.23 -5.91 -4.71
C GLY A 228 14.76 -4.93 -5.79
N ALA A 229 13.49 -4.55 -5.79
CA ALA A 229 12.95 -3.55 -6.71
C ALA A 229 12.05 -2.57 -5.96
N HIS A 230 12.31 -1.29 -6.09
CA HIS A 230 11.44 -0.25 -5.53
C HIS A 230 10.23 -0.06 -6.43
N VAL A 231 9.03 -0.28 -5.86
CA VAL A 231 7.74 -0.02 -6.51
C VAL A 231 6.89 0.74 -5.52
N PRO A 232 6.75 2.07 -5.66
CA PRO A 232 5.94 2.89 -4.76
C PRO A 232 4.51 2.39 -4.66
N LEU A 233 3.86 2.60 -3.51
CA LEU A 233 2.44 2.25 -3.39
C LEU A 233 1.62 3.15 -4.31
N PRO A 234 0.83 2.59 -5.23
CA PRO A 234 0.04 3.37 -6.15
C PRO A 234 -1.10 4.09 -5.44
N VAL A 235 -1.36 5.33 -5.84
CA VAL A 235 -2.58 6.06 -5.51
C VAL A 235 -3.25 6.40 -6.82
N ASP A 236 -4.43 5.84 -7.06
CA ASP A 236 -5.26 6.25 -8.19
C ASP A 236 -6.00 7.54 -7.80
N TYR A 237 -5.42 8.66 -8.21
CA TYR A 237 -5.97 9.97 -7.92
C TYR A 237 -7.24 10.25 -8.71
N ALA A 238 -7.33 9.74 -9.95
CA ALA A 238 -8.48 9.93 -10.80
C ALA A 238 -9.73 9.22 -10.24
N GLU A 239 -9.57 7.97 -9.81
CA GLU A 239 -10.64 7.22 -9.14
C GLU A 239 -11.09 7.89 -7.84
N ARG A 240 -10.14 8.43 -7.06
CA ARG A 240 -10.45 8.97 -5.73
C ARG A 240 -10.95 10.41 -5.73
N PHE A 241 -10.44 11.25 -6.61
CA PHE A 241 -10.63 12.70 -6.55
C PHE A 241 -11.10 13.33 -7.87
N GLY A 242 -11.20 12.55 -8.92
CA GLY A 242 -11.54 13.04 -10.26
C GLY A 242 -10.39 13.80 -10.91
N THR A 243 -10.66 14.96 -11.49
CA THR A 243 -9.65 15.75 -12.22
C THR A 243 -8.83 16.65 -11.27
N VAL A 244 -7.73 17.20 -11.78
CA VAL A 244 -6.90 18.18 -11.04
C VAL A 244 -7.70 19.42 -10.71
N GLU A 245 -8.52 19.86 -11.64
CA GLU A 245 -9.40 21.03 -11.44
C GLU A 245 -10.39 20.79 -10.31
N ASN A 246 -10.90 19.55 -10.16
CA ASN A 246 -11.75 19.18 -9.03
C ASN A 246 -11.00 19.32 -7.70
N VAL A 247 -9.75 18.84 -7.64
CA VAL A 247 -8.92 18.95 -6.44
C VAL A 247 -8.63 20.43 -6.11
N GLU A 248 -8.28 21.23 -7.10
CA GLU A 248 -8.01 22.65 -6.93
C GLU A 248 -9.26 23.40 -6.51
N GLY A 249 -10.40 23.16 -7.16
CA GLY A 249 -11.68 23.75 -6.80
C GLY A 249 -12.13 23.38 -5.37
N CYS A 250 -11.98 22.11 -4.98
CA CYS A 250 -12.24 21.70 -3.59
C CYS A 250 -11.32 22.44 -2.60
N ARG A 251 -10.05 22.59 -2.93
CA ARG A 251 -9.08 23.29 -2.08
C ARG A 251 -9.41 24.77 -1.93
N GLU A 252 -9.71 25.47 -3.01
CA GLU A 252 -10.11 26.87 -3.00
C GLU A 252 -11.39 27.09 -2.18
N GLN A 253 -12.43 26.28 -2.39
CA GLN A 253 -13.68 26.34 -1.65
C GLN A 253 -13.48 26.07 -0.15
N GLY A 254 -12.69 25.05 0.18
CA GLY A 254 -12.38 24.70 1.57
C GLY A 254 -11.66 25.84 2.31
N LEU A 255 -10.68 26.45 1.69
CA LEU A 255 -9.97 27.59 2.26
C LEU A 255 -10.86 28.85 2.35
N ALA A 256 -11.68 29.13 1.34
CA ALA A 256 -12.61 30.26 1.35
C ALA A 256 -13.72 30.11 2.41
N SER A 257 -14.10 28.89 2.76
CA SER A 257 -15.11 28.65 3.80
C SER A 257 -14.60 28.85 5.23
N ARG A 258 -13.29 28.97 5.42
CA ARG A 258 -12.70 29.16 6.76
C ARG A 258 -12.93 30.59 7.25
N THR A 259 -13.52 30.70 8.44
CA THR A 259 -13.70 31.97 9.16
C THR A 259 -12.51 32.33 10.03
N ASP A 260 -11.56 31.40 10.21
CA ASP A 260 -10.41 31.44 11.10
C ASP A 260 -9.09 31.19 10.34
N SER A 261 -8.86 31.94 9.26
CA SER A 261 -7.71 31.75 8.35
C SER A 261 -6.33 31.77 9.05
N ASP A 262 -6.25 32.42 10.21
CA ASP A 262 -5.01 32.60 10.98
C ASP A 262 -4.77 31.48 12.01
N VAL A 263 -5.75 30.57 12.20
CA VAL A 263 -5.62 29.43 13.10
C VAL A 263 -4.97 28.27 12.37
N PRO A 264 -3.76 27.83 12.80
CA PRO A 264 -3.11 26.66 12.19
C PRO A 264 -3.93 25.40 12.38
N ARG A 265 -4.40 24.77 11.30
CA ARG A 265 -5.21 23.55 11.33
C ARG A 265 -4.39 22.35 10.85
N ILE A 266 -4.24 21.36 11.73
CA ILE A 266 -3.39 20.19 11.53
C ILE A 266 -4.28 18.95 11.49
N ALA A 267 -4.37 18.30 10.33
CA ALA A 267 -5.16 17.09 10.16
C ALA A 267 -4.42 15.85 10.64
N ILE A 268 -5.11 14.98 11.37
CA ILE A 268 -4.67 13.62 11.75
C ILE A 268 -5.72 12.65 11.24
N ILE A 269 -5.32 11.69 10.38
CA ILE A 269 -6.25 10.73 9.78
C ILE A 269 -6.02 9.32 10.32
N GLY A 270 -7.04 8.80 10.98
CA GLY A 270 -7.03 7.47 11.58
C GLY A 270 -6.02 7.35 12.73
N VAL A 271 -6.49 6.98 13.88
CA VAL A 271 -5.67 6.86 15.09
C VAL A 271 -5.76 5.44 15.62
N THR A 272 -4.60 4.79 15.72
CA THR A 272 -4.42 3.47 16.33
C THR A 272 -3.16 3.49 17.20
N PRO A 273 -2.92 2.48 18.04
CA PRO A 273 -1.66 2.35 18.76
C PRO A 273 -0.43 2.42 17.84
N GLU A 274 -0.49 1.76 16.69
CA GLU A 274 0.58 1.72 15.68
C GLU A 274 0.76 3.09 15.01
N LYS A 275 -0.33 3.81 14.78
CA LYS A 275 -0.33 5.19 14.25
C LYS A 275 -0.10 6.25 15.32
N GLY A 276 0.40 5.85 16.50
CA GLY A 276 0.92 6.77 17.49
C GLY A 276 -0.09 7.32 18.50
N TYR A 277 -1.21 6.63 18.79
CA TYR A 277 -2.14 7.09 19.83
C TYR A 277 -1.48 7.53 21.13
N GLY A 278 -0.62 6.68 21.71
CA GLY A 278 0.10 7.02 22.95
C GLY A 278 1.08 8.20 22.81
N PHE A 279 1.53 8.49 21.61
CA PHE A 279 2.34 9.67 21.32
C PHE A 279 1.48 10.92 21.19
N TYR A 280 0.35 10.86 20.52
CA TYR A 280 -0.59 11.98 20.45
C TYR A 280 -1.08 12.43 21.83
N GLN A 281 -1.32 11.49 22.76
CA GLN A 281 -1.70 11.82 24.13
C GLN A 281 -0.67 12.70 24.87
N ARG A 282 0.58 12.71 24.42
CA ARG A 282 1.65 13.56 24.96
C ARG A 282 1.90 14.81 24.12
N LEU A 283 1.83 14.67 22.80
CA LEU A 283 2.12 15.77 21.87
C LEU A 283 1.04 16.86 21.93
N LEU A 284 -0.25 16.47 21.87
CA LEU A 284 -1.36 17.42 21.79
C LEU A 284 -1.38 18.41 22.96
N PRO A 285 -1.33 17.97 24.25
CA PRO A 285 -1.27 18.90 25.38
C PRO A 285 0.05 19.67 25.45
N TYR A 286 1.16 19.13 24.97
CA TYR A 286 2.41 19.87 24.86
C TYR A 286 2.27 21.03 23.87
N VAL A 287 1.75 20.78 22.68
CA VAL A 287 1.53 21.80 21.66
C VAL A 287 0.54 22.85 22.15
N ALA A 288 -0.57 22.48 22.82
CA ALA A 288 -1.52 23.42 23.39
C ALA A 288 -0.86 24.44 24.35
N ARG A 289 0.19 24.02 25.07
CA ARG A 289 0.93 24.90 25.97
C ARG A 289 1.91 25.82 25.26
N VAL A 290 2.62 25.34 24.22
CA VAL A 290 3.73 26.09 23.60
C VAL A 290 3.38 26.75 22.27
N TRP A 291 2.25 26.37 21.71
CA TRP A 291 1.67 26.91 20.49
C TRP A 291 0.13 26.87 20.56
N PRO A 292 -0.48 27.68 21.44
CA PRO A 292 -1.91 27.59 21.79
C PRO A 292 -2.88 27.87 20.63
N GLN A 293 -2.41 28.52 19.56
CA GLN A 293 -3.22 28.79 18.38
C GLN A 293 -3.44 27.53 17.52
N ALA A 294 -2.57 26.52 17.61
CA ALA A 294 -2.66 25.33 16.76
C ALA A 294 -3.85 24.45 17.16
N GLN A 295 -4.65 24.08 16.19
CA GLN A 295 -5.79 23.18 16.32
C GLN A 295 -5.53 21.87 15.57
N PHE A 296 -5.89 20.76 16.19
CA PHE A 296 -5.81 19.43 15.62
C PHE A 296 -7.20 18.93 15.25
N ASP A 297 -7.39 18.65 13.97
CA ASP A 297 -8.60 18.05 13.44
C ASP A 297 -8.34 16.55 13.24
N VAL A 298 -9.00 15.72 14.05
CA VAL A 298 -8.79 14.27 14.07
C VAL A 298 -9.95 13.57 13.36
N TYR A 299 -9.64 12.81 12.34
CA TYR A 299 -10.59 12.14 11.47
C TYR A 299 -10.51 10.61 11.60
N GLY A 300 -11.67 9.97 11.54
CA GLY A 300 -11.83 8.53 11.70
C GLY A 300 -12.74 8.19 12.87
N GLY A 301 -12.88 6.91 13.17
CA GLY A 301 -13.75 6.44 14.25
C GLY A 301 -13.03 5.59 15.28
N GLY A 302 -13.76 5.29 16.36
CA GLY A 302 -13.36 4.37 17.42
C GLY A 302 -12.71 5.02 18.62
N ALA A 303 -12.56 4.23 19.69
CA ALA A 303 -12.16 4.68 21.03
C ALA A 303 -10.84 5.46 21.08
N TYR A 304 -9.91 5.22 20.17
CA TYR A 304 -8.64 5.96 20.12
C TYR A 304 -8.82 7.39 19.62
N VAL A 305 -9.69 7.61 18.62
CA VAL A 305 -10.04 8.95 18.14
C VAL A 305 -10.79 9.69 19.23
N GLU A 306 -11.84 9.09 19.77
CA GLU A 306 -12.66 9.66 20.87
C GLU A 306 -11.81 9.99 22.09
N GLY A 307 -10.80 9.17 22.41
CA GLY A 307 -9.86 9.39 23.50
C GLY A 307 -9.01 10.66 23.38
N LEU A 308 -8.92 11.26 22.17
CA LEU A 308 -8.20 12.53 21.94
C LEU A 308 -9.10 13.77 22.10
N ALA A 309 -10.41 13.63 22.03
CA ALA A 309 -11.38 14.74 22.15
C ALA A 309 -11.27 15.49 23.50
N ARG A 310 -10.63 14.91 24.49
CA ARG A 310 -10.42 15.55 25.80
C ARG A 310 -9.41 16.70 25.81
N PHE A 311 -8.61 16.86 24.76
CA PHE A 311 -7.62 17.92 24.68
C PHE A 311 -8.24 19.18 24.04
N ALA A 312 -8.03 20.34 24.69
CA ALA A 312 -8.68 21.60 24.33
C ALA A 312 -8.38 22.09 22.91
N ASN A 313 -7.23 21.68 22.35
CA ASN A 313 -6.80 22.02 21.00
C ASN A 313 -7.13 20.92 19.97
N THR A 314 -8.13 20.07 20.25
CA THR A 314 -8.44 18.92 19.40
C THR A 314 -9.93 18.81 19.14
N THR A 315 -10.29 18.68 17.87
CA THR A 315 -11.66 18.41 17.40
C THR A 315 -11.69 17.07 16.67
N CYS A 316 -12.64 16.20 17.03
CA CYS A 316 -12.81 14.89 16.38
C CYS A 316 -14.03 14.92 15.46
N HIS A 317 -13.84 14.57 14.19
CA HIS A 317 -14.82 14.75 13.11
C HIS A 317 -15.50 13.45 12.64
N GLY A 318 -15.07 12.28 13.14
CA GLY A 318 -15.56 11.00 12.62
C GLY A 318 -14.99 10.67 11.23
N HIS A 319 -15.68 9.78 10.50
CA HIS A 319 -15.29 9.42 9.14
C HIS A 319 -15.68 10.54 8.18
N THR A 320 -14.68 11.12 7.53
CA THR A 320 -14.82 12.24 6.60
C THR A 320 -14.07 11.91 5.30
N PRO A 321 -14.62 12.22 4.12
CA PRO A 321 -13.90 12.07 2.86
C PRO A 321 -12.57 12.82 2.88
N VAL A 322 -11.52 12.18 2.38
CA VAL A 322 -10.16 12.74 2.42
C VAL A 322 -10.06 14.07 1.66
N SER A 323 -10.86 14.25 0.61
CA SER A 323 -10.98 15.51 -0.13
C SER A 323 -11.48 16.67 0.76
N GLU A 324 -12.48 16.43 1.60
CA GLU A 324 -12.97 17.43 2.55
C GLU A 324 -11.93 17.75 3.63
N VAL A 325 -11.22 16.72 4.12
CA VAL A 325 -10.15 16.92 5.11
C VAL A 325 -9.07 17.84 4.57
N PHE A 326 -8.52 17.53 3.39
CA PHE A 326 -7.39 18.28 2.85
C PHE A 326 -7.77 19.58 2.16
N SER A 327 -9.07 19.80 1.88
CA SER A 327 -9.51 21.08 1.36
C SER A 327 -9.36 22.22 2.38
N SER A 328 -9.45 21.95 3.68
CA SER A 328 -9.56 22.97 4.73
C SER A 328 -8.42 23.00 5.75
N CYS A 329 -7.49 22.05 5.75
CA CYS A 329 -6.37 22.04 6.71
C CYS A 329 -5.11 22.70 6.14
N ASP A 330 -4.17 23.08 7.01
CA ASP A 330 -2.88 23.65 6.63
C ASP A 330 -1.76 22.62 6.56
N LEU A 331 -1.81 21.62 7.45
CA LEU A 331 -0.82 20.56 7.58
C LEU A 331 -1.48 19.20 7.76
N HIS A 332 -0.76 18.17 7.39
CA HIS A 332 -1.05 16.79 7.76
C HIS A 332 0.01 16.27 8.73
N LEU A 333 -0.41 15.56 9.78
CA LEU A 333 0.47 14.92 10.76
C LEU A 333 0.29 13.41 10.78
N LEU A 334 1.36 12.66 10.54
CA LEU A 334 1.38 11.21 10.62
C LEU A 334 2.53 10.72 11.50
N THR A 335 2.21 10.09 12.63
CA THR A 335 3.21 9.62 13.61
C THR A 335 3.20 8.11 13.75
N VAL A 336 3.61 7.38 12.72
CA VAL A 336 3.74 5.91 12.80
C VAL A 336 4.83 5.52 13.81
N ARG A 337 4.59 4.52 14.65
CA ARG A 337 5.51 4.14 15.74
C ARG A 337 6.06 2.73 15.66
N SER A 338 5.48 1.86 14.87
CA SER A 338 5.86 0.44 14.88
C SER A 338 5.94 -0.24 13.51
N THR A 339 5.34 0.34 12.48
CA THR A 339 5.38 -0.23 11.12
C THR A 339 5.47 0.91 10.12
N GLY A 340 6.61 1.02 9.48
CA GLY A 340 6.88 2.08 8.51
C GLY A 340 6.29 1.78 7.15
N SER A 341 4.94 1.72 7.02
CA SER A 341 4.31 1.69 5.72
C SER A 341 4.54 3.00 4.95
N TRP A 342 4.28 2.99 3.66
CA TRP A 342 4.41 4.17 2.80
C TRP A 342 3.58 5.37 3.31
N GLY A 343 2.35 5.11 3.79
CA GLY A 343 1.45 6.19 4.22
C GLY A 343 0.85 6.97 3.05
N ARG A 344 0.06 6.30 2.18
CA ARG A 344 -0.59 6.92 1.01
C ARG A 344 -1.27 8.25 1.30
N VAL A 345 -1.80 8.42 2.49
CA VAL A 345 -2.44 9.66 2.94
C VAL A 345 -1.51 10.88 2.86
N ILE A 346 -0.19 10.69 2.93
CA ILE A 346 0.81 11.75 2.73
C ILE A 346 0.73 12.30 1.30
N ASN A 347 0.65 11.40 0.31
CA ASN A 347 0.58 11.79 -1.09
C ASN A 347 -0.82 12.32 -1.46
N GLU A 348 -1.86 11.78 -0.83
CA GLU A 348 -3.21 12.34 -0.92
C GLU A 348 -3.24 13.78 -0.39
N ALA A 349 -2.64 14.07 0.76
CA ALA A 349 -2.47 15.44 1.28
C ALA A 349 -1.65 16.32 0.31
N GLY A 350 -0.55 15.78 -0.18
CA GLY A 350 0.32 16.46 -1.14
C GLY A 350 -0.42 16.92 -2.39
N LEU A 351 -1.31 16.08 -2.94
CA LEU A 351 -2.11 16.44 -4.12
C LEU A 351 -2.93 17.72 -3.89
N PHE A 352 -3.43 17.95 -2.67
CA PHE A 352 -4.12 19.16 -2.25
C PHE A 352 -3.17 20.32 -1.88
N GLY A 353 -1.86 20.15 -2.07
CA GLY A 353 -0.86 21.14 -1.64
C GLY A 353 -0.75 21.27 -0.12
N VAL A 354 -1.09 20.21 0.62
CA VAL A 354 -0.97 20.14 2.08
C VAL A 354 0.32 19.40 2.44
N PRO A 355 1.32 20.08 3.02
CA PRO A 355 2.56 19.45 3.41
C PRO A 355 2.36 18.56 4.66
N SER A 356 3.15 17.49 4.75
CA SER A 356 3.09 16.55 5.85
C SER A 356 4.27 16.69 6.82
N VAL A 357 3.99 16.52 8.11
CA VAL A 357 5.02 16.24 9.11
C VAL A 357 4.92 14.77 9.48
N SER A 358 6.02 14.02 9.27
CA SER A 358 6.04 12.60 9.53
C SER A 358 7.34 12.16 10.22
N VAL A 359 7.49 10.88 10.48
CA VAL A 359 8.58 10.29 11.24
C VAL A 359 9.58 9.57 10.32
N ASP A 360 10.84 9.53 10.71
CA ASP A 360 11.89 8.77 10.03
C ASP A 360 11.78 7.27 10.36
N ILE A 361 10.78 6.61 9.78
CA ILE A 361 10.53 5.17 9.92
C ILE A 361 10.07 4.60 8.57
N GLY A 362 10.68 3.51 8.15
CA GLY A 362 10.30 2.76 6.94
C GLY A 362 10.33 3.62 5.67
N ALA A 363 9.23 3.64 4.93
CA ALA A 363 9.10 4.39 3.68
C ALA A 363 8.51 5.81 3.86
N GLN A 364 8.32 6.29 5.10
CA GLN A 364 7.75 7.62 5.35
C GLN A 364 8.60 8.76 4.75
N PRO A 365 9.95 8.76 4.89
CA PRO A 365 10.78 9.79 4.27
C PRO A 365 10.60 9.88 2.75
N GLU A 366 10.48 8.75 2.08
CA GLU A 366 10.28 8.69 0.64
C GLU A 366 8.88 9.15 0.23
N ALA A 367 7.86 8.82 1.04
CA ALA A 367 6.48 9.27 0.81
C ALA A 367 6.33 10.80 0.96
N VAL A 368 7.03 11.40 1.92
CA VAL A 368 7.05 12.86 2.14
C VAL A 368 7.91 13.57 1.08
N GLY A 369 9.01 12.97 0.67
CA GLY A 369 9.97 13.57 -0.25
C GLY A 369 10.47 14.93 0.26
N ASN A 370 10.44 15.93 -0.63
CA ASN A 370 10.82 17.32 -0.30
C ASN A 370 9.61 18.21 0.02
N GLY A 371 8.39 17.63 0.10
CA GLY A 371 7.13 18.33 0.32
C GLY A 371 6.66 18.34 1.78
N GLY A 372 7.54 18.16 2.74
CA GLY A 372 7.19 18.16 4.17
C GLY A 372 8.40 18.09 5.07
N ILE A 373 8.19 17.71 6.33
CA ILE A 373 9.23 17.60 7.34
C ILE A 373 9.28 16.19 7.91
N ILE A 374 10.47 15.60 7.93
CA ILE A 374 10.73 14.32 8.57
C ILE A 374 11.39 14.55 9.94
N VAL A 375 10.77 14.02 10.96
CA VAL A 375 11.25 14.11 12.35
C VAL A 375 11.90 12.79 12.76
N PRO A 376 13.09 12.80 13.35
CA PRO A 376 13.74 11.56 13.82
C PRO A 376 12.84 10.72 14.73
N ALA A 377 12.88 9.40 14.61
CA ALA A 377 11.99 8.49 15.33
C ALA A 377 12.05 8.62 16.87
N HIS A 378 13.22 9.04 17.41
CA HIS A 378 13.48 9.23 18.83
C HIS A 378 13.41 10.69 19.30
N ALA A 379 12.98 11.61 18.40
CA ALA A 379 12.87 13.03 18.74
C ALA A 379 11.87 13.27 19.88
N ASP A 380 12.14 14.28 20.66
CA ASP A 380 11.29 14.72 21.77
C ASP A 380 10.08 15.54 21.29
N LEU A 381 9.21 15.92 22.20
CA LEU A 381 7.99 16.69 21.88
C LEU A 381 8.33 18.11 21.40
N GLN A 382 9.45 18.67 21.83
CA GLN A 382 9.90 19.98 21.41
C GLN A 382 10.25 19.96 19.91
N ALA A 383 11.07 19.00 19.47
CA ALA A 383 11.45 18.86 18.07
C ALA A 383 10.24 18.66 17.16
N TRP A 384 9.24 17.88 17.59
CA TRP A 384 7.99 17.72 16.85
C TRP A 384 7.19 19.04 16.76
N CYS A 385 7.11 19.81 17.85
CA CYS A 385 6.43 21.09 17.84
C CYS A 385 7.15 22.10 16.93
N GLU A 386 8.48 22.13 16.97
CA GLU A 386 9.30 22.98 16.09
C GLU A 386 9.13 22.58 14.62
N ALA A 387 9.11 21.28 14.31
CA ALA A 387 8.83 20.77 12.96
C ALA A 387 7.45 21.20 12.46
N LEU A 388 6.41 21.11 13.29
CA LEU A 388 5.06 21.56 12.94
C LEU A 388 5.03 23.07 12.69
N LYS A 389 5.66 23.89 13.54
CA LYS A 389 5.76 25.36 13.35
C LYS A 389 6.51 25.70 12.08
N HIS A 390 7.65 25.05 11.85
CA HIS A 390 8.45 25.26 10.65
C HIS A 390 7.68 24.90 9.37
N CYS A 391 7.00 23.73 9.40
CA CYS A 391 6.15 23.29 8.30
C CYS A 391 5.02 24.29 8.03
N TYR A 392 4.36 24.80 9.07
CA TYR A 392 3.28 25.80 8.94
C TYR A 392 3.79 27.12 8.37
N THR A 393 4.92 27.60 8.84
CA THR A 393 5.53 28.87 8.35
C THR A 393 5.85 28.78 6.86
N ASN A 394 6.33 27.61 6.40
CA ASN A 394 6.72 27.38 5.02
C ASN A 394 5.67 26.60 4.20
N ARG A 395 4.41 26.53 4.67
CA ARG A 395 3.40 25.65 4.09
C ARG A 395 3.09 25.89 2.61
N ALA A 396 3.23 27.12 2.14
CA ALA A 396 3.00 27.43 0.73
C ALA A 396 4.06 26.79 -0.16
N GLU A 397 5.33 26.93 0.19
CA GLU A 397 6.45 26.34 -0.55
C GLU A 397 6.47 24.82 -0.42
N LEU A 398 6.37 24.30 0.80
CA LEU A 398 6.34 22.85 1.06
C LEU A 398 5.12 22.20 0.44
N GLY A 399 3.96 22.85 0.46
CA GLY A 399 2.73 22.36 -0.17
C GLY A 399 2.86 22.29 -1.69
N HIS A 400 3.49 23.27 -2.32
CA HIS A 400 3.79 23.21 -3.75
C HIS A 400 4.70 22.01 -4.07
N ARG A 401 5.78 21.81 -3.31
CA ARG A 401 6.67 20.66 -3.46
C ARG A 401 5.96 19.33 -3.20
N ALA A 402 5.08 19.28 -2.18
CA ALA A 402 4.26 18.09 -1.89
C ALA A 402 3.35 17.73 -3.06
N LYS A 403 2.75 18.74 -3.70
CA LYS A 403 1.91 18.55 -4.89
C LYS A 403 2.69 17.97 -6.07
N GLU A 404 3.87 18.52 -6.35
CA GLU A 404 4.74 17.99 -7.42
C GLU A 404 5.22 16.56 -7.09
N HIS A 405 5.58 16.30 -5.83
CA HIS A 405 5.97 14.96 -5.39
C HIS A 405 4.82 13.95 -5.52
N ALA A 406 3.60 14.33 -5.13
CA ALA A 406 2.41 13.48 -5.27
C ALA A 406 2.13 13.08 -6.73
N LYS A 407 2.29 14.02 -7.66
CA LYS A 407 2.13 13.75 -9.10
C LYS A 407 3.12 12.70 -9.63
N VAL A 408 4.36 12.70 -9.13
CA VAL A 408 5.39 11.73 -9.53
C VAL A 408 5.08 10.32 -9.01
N ILE A 409 4.30 10.21 -7.93
CA ILE A 409 3.93 8.92 -7.29
C ILE A 409 2.54 8.45 -7.76
N ASP A 410 2.10 8.86 -8.91
CA ASP A 410 0.87 8.39 -9.54
C ASP A 410 0.91 6.87 -9.77
N HIS A 411 -0.27 6.23 -9.68
CA HIS A 411 -0.41 4.78 -9.85
C HIS A 411 0.13 4.26 -11.17
N ARG A 412 0.05 5.03 -12.24
CA ARG A 412 0.53 4.64 -13.58
C ARG A 412 2.03 4.39 -13.59
N ARG A 413 2.80 5.25 -12.91
CA ARG A 413 4.24 5.06 -12.75
C ARG A 413 4.55 3.79 -11.95
N SER A 414 3.85 3.57 -10.85
CA SER A 414 4.01 2.36 -10.04
C SER A 414 3.69 1.09 -10.84
N ILE A 415 2.65 1.13 -11.68
CA ILE A 415 2.29 0.05 -12.60
C ILE A 415 3.40 -0.17 -13.64
N ALA A 416 3.91 0.88 -14.27
CA ALA A 416 5.02 0.78 -15.24
C ALA A 416 6.27 0.16 -14.61
N MET A 417 6.66 0.61 -13.41
CA MET A 417 7.77 0.03 -12.66
C MET A 417 7.53 -1.45 -12.33
N PHE A 418 6.32 -1.81 -11.90
CA PHE A 418 5.99 -3.20 -11.59
C PHE A 418 6.00 -4.08 -12.83
N ARG A 419 5.50 -3.59 -13.98
CA ARG A 419 5.59 -4.28 -15.28
C ARG A 419 7.04 -4.51 -15.69
N SER A 420 7.93 -3.52 -15.52
CA SER A 420 9.36 -3.67 -15.78
C SER A 420 9.95 -4.79 -14.93
N VAL A 421 9.63 -4.83 -13.64
CA VAL A 421 10.08 -5.94 -12.76
C VAL A 421 9.58 -7.30 -13.25
N ILE A 422 8.32 -7.39 -13.68
CA ILE A 422 7.75 -8.63 -14.21
C ILE A 422 8.50 -9.08 -15.47
N ARG A 423 8.71 -8.16 -16.43
CA ARG A 423 9.49 -8.45 -17.64
C ARG A 423 10.88 -8.97 -17.31
N ASP A 424 11.58 -8.29 -16.44
CA ASP A 424 12.92 -8.67 -16.01
C ASP A 424 12.95 -10.05 -15.33
N VAL A 425 11.95 -10.37 -14.49
CA VAL A 425 11.83 -11.66 -13.81
C VAL A 425 11.59 -12.81 -14.80
N LEU A 426 10.84 -12.53 -15.85
CA LEU A 426 10.47 -13.50 -16.89
C LEU A 426 11.44 -13.53 -18.08
N GLY A 427 12.40 -12.59 -18.15
CA GLY A 427 13.37 -12.48 -19.24
C GLY A 427 12.74 -11.99 -20.56
N LEU A 428 11.75 -11.10 -20.48
CA LEU A 428 11.00 -10.50 -21.60
C LEU A 428 11.60 -9.16 -22.05
#